data_1a2e9a020336cf9c206ba54605a04f77
#
_entry.id   1a2e9a020336cf9c206ba54605a04f77
#
_cell.length_a   1.000
_cell.length_b   1.000
_cell.length_c   1.000
_cell.angle_alpha   90.00
_cell.angle_beta   90.00
_cell.angle_gamma   90.00
#
_symmetry.space_group_name_H-M   'P 1'
#
loop_
_entity.id
_entity.type
_entity.pdbx_description
1 polymer ?
#
loop_
_entity_poly.entity_id
_entity_poly.type
_entity_poly.pdbx_seq_one_letter_code
_entity_poly.pdbx_strand_id
1 'polypeptide(L)'
;MMKWMNLNFQNPNSMNLLMMTMMHNWIMIIIINVFLILMLMLKFNFKNKFNNKNTMENQKMEMIWTMLPMMLIMMISMMSIKIMFNNNEIKKNFISIKIFANQWFWTYEYPFMKKNFNSYLMMNKNYNFFMLETDNNMIMPFNYQIMSSLSSMDVIHSWTIPS
;
A
#
# COMPACT_ATOMS: atom_id res chain seq x y z
N MET A 1 5.54 11.23 16.12
CA MET A 1 6.64 11.46 15.16
C MET A 1 6.01 11.67 13.77
N MET A 2 6.23 12.83 13.15
CA MET A 2 5.75 13.07 11.79
C MET A 2 6.58 12.23 10.81
N LYS A 3 5.93 11.28 10.13
CA LYS A 3 6.57 10.40 9.13
C LYS A 3 6.28 10.83 7.68
N TRP A 4 5.97 12.08 7.46
CA TRP A 4 5.54 12.59 6.15
C TRP A 4 6.63 12.60 5.06
N MET A 5 7.89 12.40 5.39
CA MET A 5 9.00 12.21 4.43
C MET A 5 9.57 10.79 4.39
N ASN A 6 8.88 9.82 4.95
CA ASN A 6 9.35 8.43 4.92
C ASN A 6 9.06 7.79 3.55
N LEU A 7 10.02 7.04 3.05
CA LEU A 7 9.87 6.18 1.87
C LEU A 7 9.01 4.93 2.14
N ASN A 8 8.57 4.74 3.38
CA ASN A 8 7.80 3.59 3.82
C ASN A 8 6.32 3.95 4.01
N PHE A 9 5.48 2.94 4.24
CA PHE A 9 4.07 3.15 4.56
C PHE A 9 3.87 4.02 5.80
N GLN A 10 2.71 4.66 5.88
CA GLN A 10 2.29 5.37 7.08
C GLN A 10 2.11 4.41 8.26
N ASN A 11 2.06 4.95 9.49
CA ASN A 11 1.80 4.13 10.67
C ASN A 11 0.45 3.42 10.54
N PRO A 12 0.40 2.09 10.69
CA PRO A 12 -0.83 1.35 10.54
C PRO A 12 -1.79 1.64 11.71
N ASN A 13 -3.01 2.06 11.39
CA ASN A 13 -4.12 2.19 12.32
C ASN A 13 -5.10 1.00 12.21
N SER A 14 -5.01 0.23 11.13
CA SER A 14 -5.80 -0.97 10.92
C SER A 14 -4.93 -2.23 10.95
N MET A 15 -5.53 -3.36 11.35
CA MET A 15 -4.84 -4.66 11.33
C MET A 15 -4.44 -5.07 9.91
N ASN A 16 -5.25 -4.72 8.91
CA ASN A 16 -4.95 -5.02 7.51
C ASN A 16 -3.71 -4.28 7.03
N LEU A 17 -3.59 -2.98 7.34
CA LEU A 17 -2.40 -2.22 7.00
C LEU A 17 -1.15 -2.73 7.75
N LEU A 18 -1.30 -3.19 9.00
CA LEU A 18 -0.20 -3.82 9.73
C LEU A 18 0.30 -5.08 9.02
N MET A 19 -0.61 -5.94 8.55
CA MET A 19 -0.23 -7.14 7.78
C MET A 19 0.43 -6.77 6.44
N MET A 20 -0.06 -5.74 5.77
CA MET A 20 0.54 -5.24 4.52
C MET A 20 1.95 -4.70 4.75
N THR A 21 2.19 -3.95 5.82
CA THR A 21 3.54 -3.43 6.15
C THR A 21 4.51 -4.56 6.51
N MET A 22 4.06 -5.58 7.22
CA MET A 22 4.88 -6.77 7.49
C MET A 22 5.25 -7.50 6.20
N MET A 23 4.29 -7.76 5.32
CA MET A 23 4.56 -8.39 4.02
C MET A 23 5.54 -7.56 3.18
N HIS A 24 5.35 -6.25 3.11
CA HIS A 24 6.25 -5.35 2.41
C HIS A 24 7.69 -5.45 2.95
N ASN A 25 7.87 -5.48 4.26
CA ASN A 25 9.19 -5.61 4.87
C ASN A 25 9.88 -6.93 4.48
N TRP A 26 9.15 -8.05 4.45
CA TRP A 26 9.67 -9.32 3.97
C TRP A 26 10.08 -9.27 2.50
N ILE A 27 9.25 -8.67 1.65
CA ILE A 27 9.56 -8.50 0.22
C ILE A 27 10.81 -7.62 0.05
N MET A 28 10.95 -6.54 0.80
CA MET A 28 12.12 -5.67 0.76
C MET A 28 13.41 -6.40 1.15
N ILE A 29 13.37 -7.26 2.17
CA ILE A 29 14.52 -8.10 2.55
C ILE A 29 14.92 -9.01 1.39
N ILE A 30 13.97 -9.65 0.71
CA ILE A 30 14.24 -10.52 -0.43
C ILE A 30 14.86 -9.72 -1.59
N ILE A 31 14.29 -8.57 -1.93
CA ILE A 31 14.81 -7.70 -3.01
C ILE A 31 16.24 -7.24 -2.71
N ILE A 32 16.51 -6.81 -1.48
CA ILE A 32 17.85 -6.38 -1.07
C ILE A 32 18.85 -7.53 -1.20
N ASN A 33 18.49 -8.73 -0.77
CA ASN A 33 19.37 -9.91 -0.90
C ASN A 33 19.67 -10.24 -2.38
N VAL A 34 18.66 -10.23 -3.24
CA VAL A 34 18.86 -10.43 -4.69
C VAL A 34 19.78 -9.35 -5.27
N PHE A 35 19.54 -8.09 -4.91
CA PHE A 35 20.39 -6.98 -5.36
C PHE A 35 21.85 -7.14 -4.91
N LEU A 36 22.08 -7.53 -3.65
CA LEU A 36 23.44 -7.78 -3.13
C LEU A 36 24.15 -8.90 -3.89
N ILE A 37 23.45 -10.01 -4.17
CA ILE A 37 24.01 -11.12 -4.97
C ILE A 37 24.41 -10.62 -6.37
N LEU A 38 23.55 -9.86 -7.04
CA LEU A 38 23.85 -9.31 -8.36
C LEU A 38 25.06 -8.37 -8.33
N MET A 39 25.15 -7.50 -7.32
CA MET A 39 26.29 -6.60 -7.15
C MET A 39 27.61 -7.35 -6.91
N LEU A 40 27.55 -8.44 -6.12
CA LEU A 40 28.71 -9.31 -5.91
C LEU A 40 29.15 -9.99 -7.22
N MET A 41 28.21 -10.54 -7.99
CA MET A 41 28.51 -11.15 -9.29
C MET A 41 29.12 -10.14 -10.28
N LEU A 42 28.59 -8.94 -10.34
CA LEU A 42 29.16 -7.86 -11.16
C LEU A 42 30.60 -7.53 -10.72
N LYS A 43 30.83 -7.36 -9.41
CA LYS A 43 32.17 -7.09 -8.88
C LYS A 43 33.16 -8.21 -9.25
N PHE A 44 32.76 -9.48 -9.17
CA PHE A 44 33.59 -10.59 -9.61
C PHE A 44 33.92 -10.51 -11.09
N ASN A 45 32.96 -10.21 -11.96
CA ASN A 45 33.19 -10.09 -13.39
C ASN A 45 34.18 -8.95 -13.75
N PHE A 46 34.08 -7.81 -13.08
CA PHE A 46 35.01 -6.70 -13.28
C PHE A 46 36.43 -6.98 -12.76
N LYS A 47 36.56 -7.78 -11.72
CA LYS A 47 37.85 -8.11 -11.12
C LYS A 47 38.58 -9.23 -11.87
N ASN A 48 37.86 -10.15 -12.48
CA ASN A 48 38.44 -11.31 -13.17
C ASN A 48 38.90 -10.93 -14.59
N LYS A 49 40.19 -11.11 -14.83
CA LYS A 49 40.83 -10.85 -16.14
C LYS A 49 40.76 -12.06 -17.09
N PHE A 50 40.37 -13.23 -16.60
CA PHE A 50 40.33 -14.46 -17.37
C PHE A 50 38.89 -14.90 -17.65
N ASN A 51 38.56 -15.06 -18.94
CA ASN A 51 37.31 -15.62 -19.38
C ASN A 51 37.49 -17.10 -19.73
N ASN A 52 36.81 -17.97 -19.05
CA ASN A 52 36.74 -19.37 -19.43
C ASN A 52 35.70 -19.53 -20.56
N LYS A 53 36.17 -19.74 -21.78
CA LYS A 53 35.30 -19.95 -22.95
C LYS A 53 34.78 -21.37 -23.10
N ASN A 54 35.29 -22.33 -22.31
CA ASN A 54 34.94 -23.76 -22.37
C ASN A 54 34.02 -24.20 -21.26
N THR A 55 33.15 -23.31 -20.78
CA THR A 55 32.11 -23.71 -19.80
C THR A 55 31.07 -24.53 -20.54
N MET A 56 31.00 -25.81 -20.21
CA MET A 56 29.93 -26.70 -20.66
C MET A 56 28.66 -26.52 -19.84
N GLU A 57 27.53 -26.94 -20.39
CA GLU A 57 26.25 -27.00 -19.70
C GLU A 57 26.34 -27.69 -18.34
N ASN A 58 25.79 -27.06 -17.30
CA ASN A 58 25.72 -27.64 -15.97
C ASN A 58 24.27 -27.72 -15.52
N GLN A 59 23.63 -28.87 -15.83
CA GLN A 59 22.21 -29.12 -15.51
C GLN A 59 21.86 -28.95 -14.04
N LYS A 60 22.80 -29.28 -13.12
CA LYS A 60 22.56 -29.13 -11.66
C LYS A 60 22.45 -27.64 -11.27
N MET A 61 23.33 -26.80 -11.83
CA MET A 61 23.25 -25.36 -11.56
C MET A 61 22.01 -24.74 -12.19
N GLU A 62 21.63 -25.14 -13.40
CA GLU A 62 20.41 -24.70 -14.07
C GLU A 62 19.16 -25.03 -13.22
N MET A 63 19.08 -26.24 -12.68
CA MET A 63 18.00 -26.64 -11.80
C MET A 63 17.93 -25.78 -10.52
N ILE A 64 19.08 -25.47 -9.91
CA ILE A 64 19.12 -24.67 -8.67
C ILE A 64 18.62 -23.25 -8.95
N TRP A 65 19.13 -22.58 -9.99
CA TRP A 65 18.75 -21.17 -10.24
C TRP A 65 17.33 -20.99 -10.81
N THR A 66 16.70 -22.07 -11.33
CA THR A 66 15.29 -22.05 -11.72
C THR A 66 14.36 -22.35 -10.55
N MET A 67 14.72 -23.36 -9.72
CA MET A 67 13.87 -23.77 -8.59
C MET A 67 13.84 -22.76 -7.45
N LEU A 68 14.96 -22.12 -7.15
CA LEU A 68 15.05 -21.17 -6.03
C LEU A 68 14.14 -19.93 -6.22
N PRO A 69 14.15 -19.22 -7.35
CA PRO A 69 13.21 -18.14 -7.59
C PRO A 69 11.74 -18.59 -7.62
N MET A 70 11.46 -19.77 -8.17
CA MET A 70 10.12 -20.33 -8.19
C MET A 70 9.57 -20.53 -6.77
N MET A 71 10.37 -21.12 -5.88
CA MET A 71 9.98 -21.30 -4.46
C MET A 71 9.74 -19.95 -3.76
N LEU A 72 10.57 -18.93 -4.03
CA LEU A 72 10.39 -17.59 -3.48
C LEU A 72 9.07 -16.96 -3.93
N ILE A 73 8.74 -17.05 -5.22
CA ILE A 73 7.48 -16.54 -5.77
C ILE A 73 6.28 -17.25 -5.14
N MET A 74 6.34 -18.59 -4.98
CA MET A 74 5.28 -19.34 -4.33
C MET A 74 5.08 -18.92 -2.87
N MET A 75 6.17 -18.70 -2.13
CA MET A 75 6.10 -18.25 -0.74
C MET A 75 5.46 -16.85 -0.64
N ILE A 76 5.87 -15.90 -1.48
CA ILE A 76 5.29 -14.55 -1.53
C ILE A 76 3.82 -14.60 -1.90
N SER A 77 3.44 -15.42 -2.89
CA SER A 77 2.04 -15.54 -3.31
C SER A 77 1.14 -16.10 -2.22
N MET A 78 1.58 -17.10 -1.46
CA MET A 78 0.82 -17.65 -0.33
C MET A 78 0.58 -16.58 0.77
N MET A 79 1.58 -15.75 1.06
CA MET A 79 1.43 -14.65 2.01
C MET A 79 0.48 -13.57 1.51
N SER A 80 0.57 -13.21 0.23
CA SER A 80 -0.26 -12.15 -0.38
C SER A 80 -1.73 -12.56 -0.49
N ILE A 81 -2.03 -13.82 -0.78
CA ILE A 81 -3.40 -14.33 -0.85
C ILE A 81 -4.12 -14.16 0.49
N LYS A 82 -3.47 -14.48 1.61
CA LYS A 82 -4.05 -14.30 2.94
C LYS A 82 -4.43 -12.85 3.22
N ILE A 83 -3.57 -11.90 2.84
CA ILE A 83 -3.82 -10.47 3.03
C ILE A 83 -4.96 -9.99 2.12
N MET A 84 -5.00 -10.45 0.89
CA MET A 84 -6.07 -10.15 -0.06
C MET A 84 -7.44 -10.58 0.48
N PHE A 85 -7.54 -11.79 1.02
CA PHE A 85 -8.80 -12.25 1.62
C PHE A 85 -9.21 -11.38 2.81
N ASN A 86 -8.28 -11.06 3.71
CA ASN A 86 -8.59 -10.21 4.87
C ASN A 86 -9.06 -8.79 4.45
N ASN A 87 -8.53 -8.24 3.36
CA ASN A 87 -8.97 -6.93 2.85
C ASN A 87 -10.36 -6.96 2.23
N ASN A 88 -10.75 -8.11 1.65
CA ASN A 88 -12.02 -8.25 0.95
C ASN A 88 -13.15 -8.79 1.84
N GLU A 89 -12.86 -9.18 3.09
CA GLU A 89 -13.90 -9.62 4.02
C GLU A 89 -14.80 -8.46 4.45
N ILE A 90 -16.06 -8.51 4.00
CA ILE A 90 -17.13 -7.61 4.47
C ILE A 90 -17.88 -8.33 5.58
N LYS A 91 -17.85 -7.78 6.80
CA LYS A 91 -18.65 -8.28 7.91
C LYS A 91 -20.13 -7.96 7.69
N LYS A 92 -21.03 -8.80 8.23
CA LYS A 92 -22.48 -8.61 8.06
C LYS A 92 -23.00 -7.25 8.56
N ASN A 93 -22.37 -6.70 9.59
CA ASN A 93 -22.74 -5.40 10.17
C ASN A 93 -21.71 -4.35 9.74
N PHE A 94 -22.01 -3.57 8.73
CA PHE A 94 -21.20 -2.44 8.26
C PHE A 94 -22.06 -1.18 8.16
N ILE A 95 -21.43 -0.04 8.29
CA ILE A 95 -22.04 1.26 8.03
C ILE A 95 -21.64 1.68 6.62
N SER A 96 -22.63 2.04 5.80
CA SER A 96 -22.39 2.58 4.47
C SER A 96 -22.25 4.10 4.54
N ILE A 97 -21.19 4.64 3.93
CA ILE A 97 -20.98 6.08 3.74
C ILE A 97 -20.77 6.31 2.24
N LYS A 98 -21.55 7.21 1.66
CA LYS A 98 -21.33 7.65 0.29
C LYS A 98 -20.48 8.92 0.30
N ILE A 99 -19.48 8.94 -0.54
CA ILE A 99 -18.53 10.05 -0.66
C ILE A 99 -18.57 10.55 -2.09
N PHE A 100 -18.97 11.81 -2.27
CA PHE A 100 -19.01 12.45 -3.57
C PHE A 100 -17.93 13.52 -3.65
N ALA A 101 -17.14 13.43 -4.71
CA ALA A 101 -16.15 14.44 -5.05
C ALA A 101 -16.78 15.55 -5.88
N ASN A 102 -16.47 16.77 -5.55
CA ASN A 102 -16.85 17.98 -6.29
C ASN A 102 -15.63 18.89 -6.43
N GLN A 103 -15.65 19.82 -7.36
CA GLN A 103 -14.68 20.92 -7.47
C GLN A 103 -15.02 21.97 -6.43
N TRP A 104 -14.36 22.03 -5.43
CA TRP A 104 -13.20 21.72 -4.67
C TRP A 104 -13.63 21.41 -3.23
N PHE A 105 -14.57 20.51 -3.04
CA PHE A 105 -15.08 20.05 -1.77
C PHE A 105 -15.53 18.61 -1.82
N TRP A 106 -15.65 17.96 -0.67
CA TRP A 106 -16.19 16.62 -0.52
C TRP A 106 -17.56 16.65 0.11
N THR A 107 -18.48 15.83 -0.39
CA THR A 107 -19.80 15.63 0.22
C THR A 107 -19.86 14.23 0.82
N TYR A 108 -20.23 14.17 2.08
CA TYR A 108 -20.42 12.93 2.81
C TYR A 108 -21.90 12.69 3.08
N GLU A 109 -22.42 11.55 2.63
CA GLU A 109 -23.78 11.13 2.90
C GLU A 109 -23.78 9.90 3.80
N TYR A 110 -24.58 9.97 4.86
CA TYR A 110 -24.83 8.88 5.81
C TYR A 110 -26.24 8.36 5.61
N PRO A 111 -26.47 7.35 4.76
CA PRO A 111 -27.81 6.89 4.40
C PRO A 111 -28.62 6.43 5.63
N PHE A 112 -27.96 5.78 6.58
CA PHE A 112 -28.60 5.31 7.81
C PHE A 112 -29.17 6.46 8.68
N MET A 113 -28.45 7.57 8.75
CA MET A 113 -28.85 8.74 9.54
C MET A 113 -29.66 9.77 8.72
N LYS A 114 -29.80 9.57 7.40
CA LYS A 114 -30.37 10.53 6.45
C LYS A 114 -29.74 11.93 6.57
N LYS A 115 -28.43 11.97 6.81
CA LYS A 115 -27.64 13.21 6.93
C LYS A 115 -26.63 13.29 5.80
N ASN A 116 -26.47 14.50 5.28
CA ASN A 116 -25.41 14.88 4.35
C ASN A 116 -24.77 16.17 4.80
N PHE A 117 -23.49 16.33 4.53
CA PHE A 117 -22.77 17.58 4.76
C PHE A 117 -21.58 17.70 3.81
N ASN A 118 -21.17 18.93 3.57
CA ASN A 118 -20.04 19.26 2.75
C ASN A 118 -18.82 19.56 3.61
N SER A 119 -17.64 19.26 3.06
CA SER A 119 -16.34 19.49 3.68
C SER A 119 -15.52 20.36 2.76
N TYR A 120 -15.29 21.61 3.17
CA TYR A 120 -14.50 22.59 2.45
C TYR A 120 -13.13 22.77 3.09
N LEU A 121 -12.13 23.05 2.26
CA LEU A 121 -10.80 23.36 2.74
C LEU A 121 -10.80 24.73 3.44
N MET A 122 -10.26 24.79 4.66
CA MET A 122 -10.14 26.03 5.42
C MET A 122 -8.93 26.84 4.95
N MET A 123 -9.18 28.07 4.49
CA MET A 123 -8.13 29.00 4.06
C MET A 123 -7.77 30.06 5.13
N ASN A 124 -8.21 29.87 6.37
CA ASN A 124 -7.92 30.79 7.46
C ASN A 124 -6.45 30.72 7.88
N LYS A 125 -5.83 31.90 8.02
CA LYS A 125 -4.40 32.04 8.35
C LYS A 125 -4.10 32.04 9.85
N ASN A 126 -5.10 32.17 10.71
CA ASN A 126 -4.91 32.36 12.15
C ASN A 126 -4.99 31.01 12.87
N TYR A 127 -3.84 30.55 13.40
CA TYR A 127 -3.70 29.38 14.28
C TYR A 127 -4.04 28.00 13.70
N ASN A 128 -4.46 27.90 12.43
CA ASN A 128 -4.78 26.67 11.75
C ASN A 128 -3.67 26.30 10.75
N PHE A 129 -3.49 25.02 10.51
CA PHE A 129 -2.57 24.56 9.47
C PHE A 129 -3.12 24.91 8.09
N PHE A 130 -2.48 25.88 7.44
CA PHE A 130 -2.90 26.38 6.13
C PHE A 130 -3.03 25.25 5.11
N MET A 131 -4.17 25.14 4.44
CA MET A 131 -4.52 24.13 3.42
C MET A 131 -4.43 22.67 3.87
N LEU A 132 -4.50 22.38 5.17
CA LEU A 132 -4.50 21.02 5.72
C LEU A 132 -5.78 20.68 6.47
N GLU A 133 -6.51 21.69 6.93
CA GLU A 133 -7.73 21.51 7.74
C GLU A 133 -8.98 21.78 6.91
N THR A 134 -10.04 21.06 7.24
CA THR A 134 -11.38 21.22 6.66
C THR A 134 -12.36 21.68 7.72
N ASP A 135 -13.43 22.38 7.30
CA ASP A 135 -14.51 22.84 8.18
C ASP A 135 -15.26 21.67 8.83
N ASN A 136 -15.53 20.63 8.04
CA ASN A 136 -16.21 19.42 8.49
C ASN A 136 -15.37 18.19 8.19
N ASN A 137 -15.27 17.28 9.14
CA ASN A 137 -14.55 16.02 9.00
C ASN A 137 -15.52 14.84 8.86
N MET A 138 -15.10 13.82 8.11
CA MET A 138 -15.85 12.57 8.04
C MET A 138 -15.81 11.86 9.39
N ILE A 139 -16.98 11.62 9.97
CA ILE A 139 -17.13 10.97 11.28
C ILE A 139 -17.28 9.47 11.09
N MET A 140 -16.40 8.70 11.73
CA MET A 140 -16.40 7.25 11.68
C MET A 140 -16.38 6.66 13.10
N PRO A 141 -17.18 5.62 13.40
CA PRO A 141 -17.10 4.94 14.69
C PRO A 141 -15.79 4.15 14.80
N PHE A 142 -15.23 4.15 16.01
CA PHE A 142 -14.02 3.39 16.31
C PHE A 142 -14.29 1.87 16.23
N ASN A 143 -13.35 1.13 15.70
CA ASN A 143 -13.38 -0.34 15.59
C ASN A 143 -14.63 -0.92 14.92
N TYR A 144 -15.17 -0.21 13.92
CA TYR A 144 -16.33 -0.64 13.15
C TYR A 144 -16.01 -0.70 11.67
N GLN A 145 -16.56 -1.66 10.94
CA GLN A 145 -16.34 -1.79 9.51
C GLN A 145 -17.24 -0.80 8.74
N ILE A 146 -16.61 -0.03 7.85
CA ILE A 146 -17.27 0.96 7.03
C ILE A 146 -17.12 0.58 5.56
N MET A 147 -18.25 0.59 4.85
CA MET A 147 -18.29 0.47 3.40
C MET A 147 -18.38 1.87 2.79
N SER A 148 -17.29 2.35 2.22
CA SER A 148 -17.25 3.63 1.53
C SER A 148 -17.54 3.44 0.04
N SER A 149 -18.58 4.07 -0.47
CA SER A 149 -18.86 4.16 -1.90
C SER A 149 -18.44 5.51 -2.43
N LEU A 150 -17.47 5.52 -3.34
CA LEU A 150 -16.88 6.72 -3.90
C LEU A 150 -17.45 6.98 -5.29
N SER A 151 -17.84 8.23 -5.53
CA SER A 151 -18.29 8.70 -6.83
C SER A 151 -17.89 10.16 -7.04
N SER A 152 -18.05 10.66 -8.23
CA SER A 152 -17.81 12.07 -8.57
C SER A 152 -19.05 12.67 -9.21
N MET A 153 -19.29 13.94 -8.93
CA MET A 153 -20.41 14.70 -9.52
C MET A 153 -19.98 15.48 -10.77
N ASP A 154 -18.68 15.71 -10.94
CA ASP A 154 -18.12 16.53 -12.01
C ASP A 154 -17.02 15.79 -12.79
N VAL A 155 -15.77 15.96 -12.40
CA VAL A 155 -14.59 15.35 -13.02
C VAL A 155 -14.09 14.17 -12.20
N ILE A 156 -13.15 13.41 -12.74
CA ILE A 156 -12.55 12.26 -12.04
C ILE A 156 -11.65 12.78 -10.90
N HIS A 157 -11.90 12.29 -9.69
CA HIS A 157 -11.11 12.56 -8.50
C HIS A 157 -10.56 11.28 -7.90
N SER A 158 -9.57 11.40 -7.02
CA SER A 158 -9.05 10.31 -6.20
C SER A 158 -9.17 10.62 -4.71
N TRP A 159 -9.52 9.63 -3.92
CA TRP A 159 -9.65 9.74 -2.47
C TRP A 159 -8.82 8.66 -1.79
N THR A 160 -8.04 9.05 -0.78
CA THR A 160 -7.11 8.14 -0.11
C THR A 160 -7.15 8.31 1.41
N ILE A 161 -7.02 7.20 2.12
CA ILE A 161 -6.74 7.15 3.56
C ILE A 161 -5.41 6.42 3.73
N PRO A 162 -4.32 7.12 4.03
CA PRO A 162 -2.97 6.51 4.05
C PRO A 162 -2.68 5.58 5.21
N SER A 163 -3.46 5.62 6.30
CA SER A 163 -3.18 4.88 7.55
C SER A 163 -4.24 3.88 7.96
#